data_23ca800d6644fafa2d33fe8f08d933bf
#
_entry.id   23ca800d6644fafa2d33fe8f08d933bf
#
_cell.length_a   1.000
_cell.length_b   1.000
_cell.length_c   1.000
_cell.angle_alpha   90.00
_cell.angle_beta   90.00
_cell.angle_gamma   90.00
#
_symmetry.space_group_name_H-M   'P 1'
#
loop_
_entity.id
_entity.type
_entity.pdbx_description
1 polymer ?
#
loop_
_entity_poly.entity_id
_entity_poly.type
_entity_poly.pdbx_seq_one_letter_code
_entity_poly.pdbx_strand_id
1 'polypeptide(L)'
;MVALHLDDLKQYSDVLRAKNGSEVKVRFVEPRDREELQSYIRSLSAGSRYNRFLGALSELPKTELERFIHVGEADRFTVVATMLVDGFETIVGEARYAFHADTSSVEFGLSIDDRWQGHGIGKALLKNLECRAASFGAERIFGDTLRSNATMIGLARKSGYAFTQSPGDWKLVRFVKEIHVEPQDIPCASWRLAATSRLAAMSSLAV
;
A
#
# COMPACT_ATOMS: atom_id res chain seq x y z
N MET A 1 -15.77 10.87 3.78
CA MET A 1 -15.71 10.23 2.44
C MET A 1 -14.55 10.85 1.68
N VAL A 2 -13.54 10.07 1.32
CA VAL A 2 -12.39 10.56 0.56
C VAL A 2 -12.86 10.78 -0.87
N ALA A 3 -12.83 12.03 -1.34
CA ALA A 3 -13.22 12.35 -2.71
C ALA A 3 -12.07 12.03 -3.68
N LEU A 4 -11.77 10.74 -3.85
CA LEU A 4 -11.00 10.30 -5.01
C LEU A 4 -11.97 10.24 -6.20
N HIS A 5 -11.60 10.87 -7.30
CA HIS A 5 -12.29 10.67 -8.56
C HIS A 5 -11.93 9.26 -9.07
N LEU A 6 -12.69 8.26 -8.63
CA LEU A 6 -12.48 6.85 -8.98
C LEU A 6 -12.64 6.58 -10.48
N ASP A 7 -13.24 7.52 -11.21
CA ASP A 7 -13.45 7.43 -12.66
C ASP A 7 -12.15 7.58 -13.48
N ASP A 8 -11.09 8.15 -12.89
CA ASP A 8 -9.77 8.27 -13.53
C ASP A 8 -8.63 7.89 -12.58
N LEU A 9 -8.55 6.61 -12.27
CA LEU A 9 -7.51 6.06 -11.39
C LEU A 9 -6.08 6.19 -11.97
N LYS A 10 -5.94 6.41 -13.29
CA LYS A 10 -4.64 6.51 -13.97
C LYS A 10 -3.84 7.72 -13.52
N GLN A 11 -4.50 8.81 -13.13
CA GLN A 11 -3.84 10.02 -12.60
C GLN A 11 -3.10 9.78 -11.27
N TYR A 12 -3.45 8.70 -10.55
CA TYR A 12 -2.84 8.35 -9.27
C TYR A 12 -1.71 7.32 -9.41
N SER A 13 -0.96 7.40 -10.47
CA SER A 13 0.24 6.58 -10.67
C SER A 13 1.51 7.36 -10.35
N ASP A 14 2.46 6.71 -9.70
CA ASP A 14 3.77 7.24 -9.36
C ASP A 14 4.86 6.36 -9.96
N VAL A 15 5.97 6.97 -10.37
CA VAL A 15 7.18 6.27 -10.76
C VAL A 15 8.21 6.45 -9.65
N LEU A 16 8.61 5.35 -9.05
CA LEU A 16 9.58 5.29 -7.97
C LEU A 16 10.88 4.70 -8.51
N ARG A 17 12.01 5.03 -7.85
CA ARG A 17 13.30 4.42 -8.18
C ARG A 17 13.73 3.46 -7.09
N ALA A 18 14.00 2.22 -7.48
CA ALA A 18 14.64 1.22 -6.63
C ALA A 18 16.13 1.55 -6.44
N LYS A 19 16.79 0.88 -5.48
CA LYS A 19 18.21 1.14 -5.18
C LYS A 19 19.15 0.86 -6.35
N ASN A 20 18.81 -0.09 -7.20
CA ASN A 20 19.59 -0.47 -8.40
C ASN A 20 19.30 0.46 -9.58
N GLY A 21 18.54 1.54 -9.40
CA GLY A 21 18.18 2.49 -10.45
C GLY A 21 16.98 2.10 -11.29
N SER A 22 16.43 0.90 -11.13
CA SER A 22 15.24 0.44 -11.87
C SER A 22 14.02 1.30 -11.52
N GLU A 23 13.21 1.60 -12.51
CA GLU A 23 11.94 2.29 -12.33
C GLU A 23 10.85 1.29 -11.92
N VAL A 24 10.11 1.67 -10.89
CA VAL A 24 8.97 0.92 -10.36
C VAL A 24 7.76 1.83 -10.46
N LYS A 25 6.78 1.45 -11.26
CA LYS A 25 5.51 2.16 -11.35
C LYS A 25 4.58 1.63 -10.27
N VAL A 26 3.99 2.54 -9.49
CA VAL A 26 2.97 2.21 -8.49
C VAL A 26 1.66 2.83 -8.92
N ARG A 27 0.66 2.00 -9.17
CA ARG A 27 -0.67 2.40 -9.61
C ARG A 27 -1.75 1.61 -8.89
N PHE A 28 -2.98 2.05 -8.96
CA PHE A 28 -4.09 1.20 -8.54
C PHE A 28 -4.15 -0.05 -9.40
N VAL A 29 -4.63 -1.14 -8.80
CA VAL A 29 -4.97 -2.34 -9.53
C VAL A 29 -6.15 -2.05 -10.47
N GLU A 30 -6.15 -2.66 -11.64
CA GLU A 30 -7.20 -2.56 -12.65
C GLU A 30 -7.85 -3.94 -12.86
N PRO A 31 -9.09 -4.01 -13.37
CA PRO A 31 -9.74 -5.30 -13.65
C PRO A 31 -8.93 -6.25 -14.55
N ARG A 32 -8.11 -5.68 -15.46
CA ARG A 32 -7.21 -6.45 -16.32
C ARG A 32 -6.07 -7.16 -15.57
N ASP A 33 -5.73 -6.69 -14.39
CA ASP A 33 -4.62 -7.24 -13.59
C ASP A 33 -5.02 -8.52 -12.83
N ARG A 34 -6.28 -8.91 -12.88
CA ARG A 34 -6.85 -10.03 -12.11
C ARG A 34 -6.00 -11.30 -12.14
N GLU A 35 -5.71 -11.79 -13.34
CA GLU A 35 -4.97 -13.03 -13.51
C GLU A 35 -3.50 -12.87 -13.17
N GLU A 36 -2.91 -11.73 -13.50
CA GLU A 36 -1.52 -11.43 -13.17
C GLU A 36 -1.33 -11.28 -11.65
N LEU A 37 -2.25 -10.59 -10.96
CA LEU A 37 -2.23 -10.47 -9.52
C LEU A 37 -2.34 -11.85 -8.84
N GLN A 38 -3.23 -12.72 -9.33
CA GLN A 38 -3.34 -14.08 -8.82
C GLN A 38 -2.05 -14.88 -9.07
N SER A 39 -1.46 -14.75 -10.26
CA SER A 39 -0.18 -15.39 -10.61
C SER A 39 0.96 -14.86 -9.72
N TYR A 40 0.99 -13.55 -9.47
CA TYR A 40 1.91 -12.93 -8.54
C TYR A 40 1.79 -13.55 -7.13
N ILE A 41 0.58 -13.65 -6.59
CA ILE A 41 0.36 -14.26 -5.26
C ILE A 41 0.84 -15.72 -5.22
N ARG A 42 0.58 -16.49 -6.28
CA ARG A 42 1.05 -17.88 -6.39
C ARG A 42 2.58 -17.98 -6.46
N SER A 43 3.25 -17.01 -7.09
CA SER A 43 4.71 -16.99 -7.25
C SER A 43 5.48 -16.68 -5.96
N LEU A 44 4.84 -16.03 -5.00
CA LEU A 44 5.46 -15.79 -3.69
C LEU A 44 5.84 -17.12 -3.02
N SER A 45 6.95 -17.15 -2.29
CA SER A 45 7.27 -18.30 -1.44
C SER A 45 6.17 -18.55 -0.40
N ALA A 46 6.07 -19.77 0.09
CA ALA A 46 5.12 -20.10 1.16
C ALA A 46 5.29 -19.22 2.40
N GLY A 47 6.55 -18.86 2.73
CA GLY A 47 6.86 -17.95 3.83
C GLY A 47 6.36 -16.51 3.56
N SER A 48 6.59 -15.98 2.36
CA SER A 48 6.13 -14.64 1.97
C SER A 48 4.61 -14.55 1.95
N ARG A 49 3.91 -15.57 1.43
CA ARG A 49 2.44 -15.64 1.50
C ARG A 49 1.94 -15.71 2.93
N TYR A 50 2.52 -16.59 3.76
CA TYR A 50 2.13 -16.72 5.15
C TYR A 50 2.30 -15.41 5.92
N ASN A 51 3.42 -14.71 5.72
CA ASN A 51 3.70 -13.41 6.33
C ASN A 51 2.72 -12.32 5.86
N ARG A 52 2.32 -12.37 4.60
CA ARG A 52 1.42 -11.36 3.99
C ARG A 52 -0.04 -11.54 4.43
N PHE A 53 -0.51 -12.79 4.49
CA PHE A 53 -1.91 -13.11 4.74
C PHE A 53 -2.16 -13.61 6.17
N LEU A 54 -1.11 -13.69 7.01
CA LEU A 54 -1.15 -14.15 8.39
C LEU A 54 -1.72 -15.57 8.54
N GLY A 55 -1.59 -16.37 7.50
CA GLY A 55 -2.12 -17.73 7.43
C GLY A 55 -1.63 -18.50 6.20
N ALA A 56 -1.90 -19.80 6.18
CA ALA A 56 -1.58 -20.66 5.06
C ALA A 56 -2.52 -20.37 3.87
N LEU A 57 -1.95 -19.95 2.76
CA LEU A 57 -2.65 -19.60 1.54
C LEU A 57 -1.79 -20.03 0.33
N SER A 58 -2.36 -20.75 -0.62
CA SER A 58 -1.70 -21.07 -1.91
C SER A 58 -2.02 -20.02 -2.97
N GLU A 59 -3.24 -19.47 -2.94
CA GLU A 59 -3.77 -18.47 -3.84
C GLU A 59 -4.91 -17.70 -3.16
N LEU A 60 -5.27 -16.53 -3.69
CA LEU A 60 -6.44 -15.80 -3.20
C LEU A 60 -7.73 -16.55 -3.57
N PRO A 61 -8.63 -16.81 -2.61
CA PRO A 61 -10.00 -17.22 -2.95
C PRO A 61 -10.65 -16.23 -3.90
N LYS A 62 -11.54 -16.69 -4.79
CA LYS A 62 -12.18 -15.83 -5.80
C LYS A 62 -12.82 -14.58 -5.18
N THR A 63 -13.51 -14.73 -4.07
CA THR A 63 -14.15 -13.61 -3.34
C THR A 63 -13.14 -12.58 -2.83
N GLU A 64 -11.97 -13.03 -2.36
CA GLU A 64 -10.92 -12.11 -1.92
C GLU A 64 -10.24 -11.43 -3.11
N LEU A 65 -9.98 -12.18 -4.20
CA LEU A 65 -9.44 -11.60 -5.42
C LEU A 65 -10.35 -10.49 -5.97
N GLU A 66 -11.67 -10.70 -5.97
CA GLU A 66 -12.63 -9.65 -6.33
C GLU A 66 -12.48 -8.41 -5.45
N ARG A 67 -12.37 -8.60 -4.13
CA ARG A 67 -12.17 -7.50 -3.18
C ARG A 67 -10.83 -6.77 -3.37
N PHE A 68 -9.81 -7.44 -3.91
CA PHE A 68 -8.55 -6.78 -4.26
C PHE A 68 -8.70 -5.92 -5.52
N ILE A 69 -9.47 -6.37 -6.49
CA ILE A 69 -9.67 -5.67 -7.77
C ILE A 69 -10.65 -4.48 -7.64
N HIS A 70 -11.63 -4.54 -6.74
CA HIS A 70 -12.58 -3.45 -6.52
C HIS A 70 -11.96 -2.37 -5.63
N VAL A 71 -11.41 -1.34 -6.28
CA VAL A 71 -10.76 -0.21 -5.62
C VAL A 71 -11.81 0.78 -5.08
N GLY A 72 -11.67 1.19 -3.81
CA GLY A 72 -12.51 2.18 -3.15
C GLY A 72 -13.76 1.61 -2.47
N GLU A 73 -14.07 0.35 -2.65
CA GLU A 73 -15.16 -0.28 -1.94
C GLU A 73 -14.85 -0.38 -0.44
N ALA A 74 -15.76 0.16 0.40
CA ALA A 74 -15.58 0.25 1.86
C ALA A 74 -14.24 0.90 2.27
N ASP A 75 -13.84 1.97 1.58
CA ASP A 75 -12.58 2.71 1.80
C ASP A 75 -11.33 1.82 1.75
N ARG A 76 -11.38 0.74 0.95
CA ARG A 76 -10.27 -0.18 0.72
C ARG A 76 -9.70 -0.01 -0.66
N PHE A 77 -8.38 -0.05 -0.72
CA PHE A 77 -7.63 0.24 -1.94
C PHE A 77 -6.51 -0.79 -2.12
N THR A 78 -6.34 -1.23 -3.35
CA THR A 78 -5.21 -2.08 -3.74
C THR A 78 -4.36 -1.37 -4.76
N VAL A 79 -3.05 -1.39 -4.56
CA VAL A 79 -2.06 -0.89 -5.51
C VAL A 79 -1.11 -2.02 -5.89
N VAL A 80 -0.63 -1.96 -7.12
CA VAL A 80 0.41 -2.84 -7.65
C VAL A 80 1.67 -2.02 -7.94
N ALA A 81 2.81 -2.61 -7.62
CA ALA A 81 4.12 -2.14 -8.03
C ALA A 81 4.55 -2.97 -9.25
N THR A 82 4.73 -2.32 -10.38
CA THR A 82 5.09 -2.98 -11.63
C THR A 82 6.44 -2.53 -12.15
N MET A 83 7.12 -3.40 -12.87
CA MET A 83 8.37 -3.14 -13.58
C MET A 83 8.31 -3.75 -14.97
N LEU A 84 9.14 -3.26 -15.90
CA LEU A 84 9.38 -3.93 -17.16
C LEU A 84 10.36 -5.09 -16.92
N VAL A 85 9.88 -6.32 -17.11
CA VAL A 85 10.67 -7.55 -17.05
C VAL A 85 10.56 -8.22 -18.40
N ASP A 86 11.68 -8.41 -19.09
CA ASP A 86 11.72 -8.96 -20.43
C ASP A 86 10.79 -8.25 -21.44
N GLY A 87 10.61 -6.92 -21.26
CA GLY A 87 9.76 -6.10 -22.11
C GLY A 87 8.28 -6.07 -21.74
N PHE A 88 7.86 -6.81 -20.72
CA PHE A 88 6.46 -6.86 -20.25
C PHE A 88 6.29 -6.15 -18.89
N GLU A 89 5.19 -5.39 -18.77
CA GLU A 89 4.80 -4.85 -17.45
C GLU A 89 4.46 -6.02 -16.53
N THR A 90 5.19 -6.16 -15.44
CA THR A 90 5.08 -7.31 -14.52
C THR A 90 4.87 -6.82 -13.10
N ILE A 91 3.92 -7.41 -12.38
CA ILE A 91 3.68 -7.14 -10.96
C ILE A 91 4.82 -7.73 -10.14
N VAL A 92 5.56 -6.87 -9.45
CA VAL A 92 6.67 -7.25 -8.56
C VAL A 92 6.37 -6.98 -7.08
N GLY A 93 5.25 -6.34 -6.81
CA GLY A 93 4.77 -6.08 -5.45
C GLY A 93 3.32 -5.64 -5.45
N GLU A 94 2.67 -5.77 -4.29
CA GLU A 94 1.34 -5.24 -4.06
C GLU A 94 1.24 -4.63 -2.66
N ALA A 95 0.30 -3.71 -2.49
CA ALA A 95 -0.13 -3.29 -1.18
C ALA A 95 -1.64 -3.06 -1.17
N ARG A 96 -2.27 -3.48 -0.09
CA ARG A 96 -3.67 -3.17 0.21
C ARG A 96 -3.74 -2.32 1.45
N TYR A 97 -4.56 -1.28 1.41
CA TYR A 97 -4.75 -0.39 2.54
C TYR A 97 -6.21 0.02 2.69
N ALA A 98 -6.59 0.35 3.91
CA ALA A 98 -7.93 0.82 4.27
C ALA A 98 -7.83 2.12 5.06
N PHE A 99 -8.71 3.07 4.76
CA PHE A 99 -8.85 4.30 5.53
C PHE A 99 -9.97 4.15 6.55
N HIS A 100 -9.66 4.43 7.80
CA HIS A 100 -10.56 4.43 8.94
C HIS A 100 -10.84 5.88 9.35
N ALA A 101 -11.98 6.42 8.90
CA ALA A 101 -12.34 7.83 9.11
C ALA A 101 -12.58 8.16 10.58
N ASP A 102 -13.10 7.23 11.37
CA ASP A 102 -13.36 7.36 12.81
C ASP A 102 -12.10 7.56 13.66
N THR A 103 -10.98 7.03 13.20
CA THR A 103 -9.68 7.11 13.88
C THR A 103 -8.64 7.89 13.10
N SER A 104 -9.01 8.50 11.98
CA SER A 104 -8.10 9.22 11.05
C SER A 104 -6.85 8.41 10.76
N SER A 105 -7.01 7.10 10.48
CA SER A 105 -5.87 6.21 10.31
C SER A 105 -5.96 5.37 9.05
N VAL A 106 -4.80 4.94 8.55
CA VAL A 106 -4.68 3.99 7.45
C VAL A 106 -4.07 2.70 7.96
N GLU A 107 -4.78 1.60 7.77
CA GLU A 107 -4.24 0.26 7.94
C GLU A 107 -3.71 -0.27 6.62
N PHE A 108 -2.57 -0.94 6.62
CA PHE A 108 -2.02 -1.52 5.40
C PHE A 108 -1.30 -2.84 5.58
N GLY A 109 -1.19 -3.58 4.48
CA GLY A 109 -0.29 -4.72 4.33
C GLY A 109 0.31 -4.68 2.93
N LEU A 110 1.55 -5.13 2.78
CA LEU A 110 2.25 -5.19 1.50
C LEU A 110 3.07 -6.48 1.35
N SER A 111 3.33 -6.83 0.11
CA SER A 111 4.30 -7.86 -0.24
C SER A 111 5.13 -7.48 -1.46
N ILE A 112 6.34 -8.04 -1.55
CA ILE A 112 7.24 -7.91 -2.70
C ILE A 112 7.64 -9.32 -3.11
N ASP A 113 7.60 -9.62 -4.40
CA ASP A 113 8.07 -10.88 -4.98
C ASP A 113 9.49 -11.20 -4.48
N ASP A 114 9.70 -12.43 -4.03
CA ASP A 114 10.94 -12.86 -3.38
C ASP A 114 12.18 -12.55 -4.22
N ARG A 115 12.07 -12.60 -5.56
CA ARG A 115 13.16 -12.28 -6.52
C ARG A 115 13.56 -10.80 -6.47
N TRP A 116 12.63 -9.93 -6.07
CA TRP A 116 12.80 -8.47 -6.07
C TRP A 116 12.96 -7.88 -4.67
N GLN A 117 12.99 -8.72 -3.64
CA GLN A 117 13.31 -8.28 -2.28
C GLN A 117 14.77 -7.81 -2.19
N GLY A 118 15.07 -6.95 -1.23
CA GLY A 118 16.42 -6.38 -1.06
C GLY A 118 16.78 -5.23 -2.00
N HIS A 119 16.02 -5.00 -3.09
CA HIS A 119 16.28 -3.95 -4.09
C HIS A 119 15.70 -2.57 -3.71
N GLY A 120 15.09 -2.43 -2.53
CA GLY A 120 14.55 -1.16 -2.05
C GLY A 120 13.10 -0.88 -2.45
N ILE A 121 12.46 -1.77 -3.24
CA ILE A 121 11.08 -1.62 -3.71
C ILE A 121 10.10 -1.51 -2.52
N GLY A 122 10.24 -2.37 -1.52
CA GLY A 122 9.39 -2.32 -0.32
C GLY A 122 9.46 -0.99 0.42
N LYS A 123 10.66 -0.38 0.51
CA LYS A 123 10.81 0.95 1.12
C LYS A 123 10.16 2.04 0.27
N ALA A 124 10.29 1.97 -1.05
CA ALA A 124 9.68 2.93 -1.96
C ALA A 124 8.15 2.82 -1.93
N LEU A 125 7.62 1.60 -1.95
CA LEU A 125 6.17 1.35 -1.85
C LEU A 125 5.61 1.84 -0.50
N LEU A 126 6.31 1.58 0.61
CA LEU A 126 5.90 2.06 1.92
C LEU A 126 5.84 3.59 1.99
N LYS A 127 6.86 4.28 1.42
CA LYS A 127 6.85 5.73 1.33
C LYS A 127 5.70 6.26 0.46
N ASN A 128 5.35 5.56 -0.62
CA ASN A 128 4.19 5.91 -1.43
C ASN A 128 2.87 5.74 -0.66
N LEU A 129 2.75 4.70 0.16
CA LEU A 129 1.58 4.52 1.05
C LEU A 129 1.47 5.65 2.07
N GLU A 130 2.59 6.15 2.60
CA GLU A 130 2.60 7.33 3.48
C GLU A 130 2.07 8.59 2.77
N CYS A 131 2.45 8.81 1.50
CA CYS A 131 1.89 9.90 0.69
C CYS A 131 0.37 9.76 0.51
N ARG A 132 -0.11 8.53 0.26
CA ARG A 132 -1.54 8.23 0.13
C ARG A 132 -2.27 8.49 1.44
N ALA A 133 -1.75 8.00 2.56
CA ALA A 133 -2.31 8.24 3.88
C ALA A 133 -2.42 9.75 4.18
N ALA A 134 -1.36 10.51 3.92
CA ALA A 134 -1.36 11.97 4.09
C ALA A 134 -2.42 12.65 3.20
N SER A 135 -2.60 12.21 1.96
CA SER A 135 -3.59 12.78 1.04
C SER A 135 -5.03 12.57 1.51
N PHE A 136 -5.30 11.48 2.23
CA PHE A 136 -6.59 11.21 2.86
C PHE A 136 -6.80 12.00 4.16
N GLY A 137 -5.77 12.69 4.64
CA GLY A 137 -5.77 13.38 5.92
C GLY A 137 -5.67 12.42 7.10
N ALA A 138 -5.05 11.27 6.89
CA ALA A 138 -4.76 10.37 7.98
C ALA A 138 -3.70 10.97 8.91
N GLU A 139 -3.93 10.88 10.21
CA GLU A 139 -2.98 11.29 11.24
C GLU A 139 -1.96 10.19 11.55
N ARG A 140 -2.28 8.94 11.20
CA ARG A 140 -1.39 7.79 11.41
C ARG A 140 -1.58 6.72 10.34
N ILE A 141 -0.51 5.96 10.14
CA ILE A 141 -0.49 4.76 9.30
C ILE A 141 0.05 3.59 10.11
N PHE A 142 -0.58 2.42 10.02
CA PHE A 142 -0.16 1.24 10.78
C PHE A 142 -0.37 -0.05 9.99
N GLY A 143 0.28 -1.10 10.46
CA GLY A 143 0.06 -2.47 9.99
C GLY A 143 0.44 -3.48 11.07
N ASP A 144 -0.06 -4.67 10.93
CA ASP A 144 0.27 -5.80 11.79
C ASP A 144 1.11 -6.82 11.03
N THR A 145 2.08 -7.40 11.70
CA THR A 145 2.91 -8.46 11.13
C THR A 145 3.27 -9.50 12.17
N LEU A 146 3.59 -10.71 11.71
CA LEU A 146 4.08 -11.76 12.59
C LEU A 146 5.38 -11.32 13.29
N ARG A 147 5.55 -11.65 14.57
CA ARG A 147 6.80 -11.39 15.31
C ARG A 147 8.01 -12.09 14.70
N SER A 148 7.79 -13.16 13.94
CA SER A 148 8.81 -13.89 13.18
C SER A 148 9.18 -13.24 11.85
N ASN A 149 8.42 -12.25 11.36
CA ASN A 149 8.68 -11.60 10.08
C ASN A 149 9.76 -10.53 10.20
N ALA A 150 11.01 -10.99 10.35
CA ALA A 150 12.17 -10.10 10.51
C ALA A 150 12.33 -9.10 9.36
N THR A 151 11.94 -9.48 8.13
CA THR A 151 12.04 -8.63 6.94
C THR A 151 11.13 -7.41 7.06
N MET A 152 9.83 -7.62 7.38
CA MET A 152 8.88 -6.52 7.55
C MET A 152 9.21 -5.67 8.77
N ILE A 153 9.58 -6.27 9.89
CA ILE A 153 10.03 -5.58 11.10
C ILE A 153 11.24 -4.69 10.79
N GLY A 154 12.24 -5.21 10.06
CA GLY A 154 13.40 -4.45 9.65
C GLY A 154 13.07 -3.29 8.70
N LEU A 155 12.14 -3.49 7.77
CA LEU A 155 11.65 -2.45 6.87
C LEU A 155 10.94 -1.33 7.65
N ALA A 156 9.98 -1.66 8.49
CA ALA A 156 9.21 -0.70 9.29
C ALA A 156 10.14 0.11 10.22
N ARG A 157 11.06 -0.56 10.92
CA ARG A 157 12.04 0.11 11.79
C ARG A 157 12.92 1.11 11.02
N LYS A 158 13.45 0.72 9.86
CA LYS A 158 14.26 1.62 8.99
C LYS A 158 13.45 2.76 8.38
N SER A 159 12.13 2.64 8.36
CA SER A 159 11.21 3.68 7.86
C SER A 159 10.62 4.55 8.97
N GLY A 160 11.09 4.38 10.22
CA GLY A 160 10.73 5.24 11.35
C GLY A 160 9.42 4.87 12.03
N TYR A 161 8.97 3.61 11.89
CA TYR A 161 7.78 3.12 12.61
C TYR A 161 8.13 2.73 14.04
N ALA A 162 7.27 3.12 14.97
CA ALA A 162 7.27 2.59 16.33
C ALA A 162 6.56 1.24 16.38
N PHE A 163 6.85 0.45 17.40
CA PHE A 163 6.28 -0.88 17.56
C PHE A 163 5.49 -0.97 18.87
N THR A 164 4.32 -1.59 18.79
CA THR A 164 3.45 -1.83 19.93
C THR A 164 2.83 -3.23 19.83
N GLN A 165 2.15 -3.66 20.87
CA GLN A 165 1.43 -4.92 20.86
C GLN A 165 0.23 -4.81 19.90
N SER A 166 0.03 -5.83 19.06
CA SER A 166 -1.19 -5.91 18.25
C SER A 166 -2.38 -6.29 19.14
N PRO A 167 -3.51 -5.56 19.05
CA PRO A 167 -4.71 -5.92 19.79
C PRO A 167 -5.22 -7.32 19.39
N GLY A 168 -5.46 -8.19 20.37
CA GLY A 168 -6.15 -9.46 20.16
C GLY A 168 -5.29 -10.64 19.71
N ASP A 169 -4.06 -10.46 19.22
CA ASP A 169 -3.19 -11.57 18.82
C ASP A 169 -1.74 -11.36 19.28
N TRP A 170 -1.30 -12.16 20.23
CA TRP A 170 0.06 -12.12 20.77
C TRP A 170 1.16 -12.53 19.76
N LYS A 171 0.81 -13.24 18.68
CA LYS A 171 1.73 -13.63 17.60
C LYS A 171 2.10 -12.46 16.71
N LEU A 172 1.29 -11.40 16.75
CA LEU A 172 1.48 -10.22 15.94
C LEU A 172 2.20 -9.10 16.72
N VAL A 173 2.83 -8.24 15.98
CA VAL A 173 3.32 -6.95 16.44
C VAL A 173 2.77 -5.88 15.51
N ARG A 174 2.23 -4.80 16.10
CA ARG A 174 1.80 -3.63 15.36
C ARG A 174 2.96 -2.67 15.20
N PHE A 175 3.14 -2.18 13.99
CA PHE A 175 4.03 -1.05 13.70
C PHE A 175 3.18 0.14 13.27
N VAL A 176 3.47 1.31 13.82
CA VAL A 176 2.69 2.54 13.64
C VAL A 176 3.60 3.73 13.41
N LYS A 177 3.15 4.65 12.58
CA LYS A 177 3.84 5.92 12.33
C LYS A 177 2.82 7.04 12.26
N GLU A 178 3.10 8.14 12.99
CA GLU A 178 2.31 9.37 12.88
C GLU A 178 2.64 10.08 11.57
N ILE A 179 1.62 10.64 10.94
CA ILE A 179 1.71 11.38 9.68
C ILE A 179 1.52 12.87 10.01
N HIS A 180 2.61 13.60 9.99
CA HIS A 180 2.61 15.06 10.21
C HIS A 180 3.11 15.75 8.93
N VAL A 181 2.34 15.62 7.85
CA VAL A 181 2.71 16.18 6.54
C VAL A 181 1.60 17.09 6.08
N GLU A 182 1.91 18.37 5.95
CA GLU A 182 0.98 19.32 5.36
C GLU A 182 0.72 18.95 3.88
N PRO A 183 -0.49 19.17 3.34
CA PRO A 183 -0.87 18.78 1.99
C PRO A 183 0.10 19.26 0.91
N GLN A 184 0.62 20.49 1.03
CA GLN A 184 1.60 21.06 0.09
C GLN A 184 2.99 20.40 0.16
N ASP A 185 3.30 19.73 1.28
CA ASP A 185 4.60 19.12 1.54
C ASP A 185 4.63 17.61 1.23
N ILE A 186 3.51 17.06 0.71
CA ILE A 186 3.47 15.65 0.30
C ILE A 186 4.46 15.43 -0.84
N PRO A 187 5.47 14.53 -0.68
CA PRO A 187 6.52 14.36 -1.69
C PRO A 187 6.02 13.85 -3.04
N CYS A 188 4.98 13.01 -3.05
CA CYS A 188 4.40 12.45 -4.27
C CYS A 188 3.46 13.47 -4.92
N ALA A 189 3.77 13.93 -6.13
CA ALA A 189 3.07 15.03 -6.78
C ALA A 189 1.57 14.76 -7.01
N SER A 190 1.21 13.55 -7.46
CA SER A 190 -0.19 13.14 -7.66
C SER A 190 -1.00 13.20 -6.36
N TRP A 191 -0.41 12.77 -5.25
CA TRP A 191 -1.07 12.76 -3.93
C TRP A 191 -1.11 14.14 -3.28
N ARG A 192 -0.11 14.99 -3.53
CA ARG A 192 -0.13 16.39 -3.13
C ARG A 192 -1.29 17.14 -3.79
N LEU A 193 -1.48 16.95 -5.11
CA LEU A 193 -2.60 17.55 -5.82
C LEU A 193 -3.95 17.06 -5.27
N ALA A 194 -4.10 15.77 -5.01
CA ALA A 194 -5.32 15.21 -4.42
C ALA A 194 -5.63 15.81 -3.03
N ALA A 195 -4.62 15.99 -2.19
CA ALA A 195 -4.76 16.58 -0.86
C ALA A 195 -5.19 18.06 -0.92
N THR A 196 -4.59 18.86 -1.79
CA THR A 196 -4.95 20.27 -1.94
C THR A 196 -6.35 20.45 -2.51
N SER A 197 -6.76 19.62 -3.46
CA SER A 197 -8.14 19.61 -4.00
C SER A 197 -9.17 19.25 -2.94
N ARG A 198 -8.85 18.27 -2.07
CA ARG A 198 -9.72 17.91 -0.93
C ARG A 198 -9.93 19.08 0.03
N LEU A 199 -8.87 19.79 0.40
CA LEU A 199 -8.97 20.94 1.30
C LEU A 199 -9.83 22.06 0.69
N ALA A 200 -9.66 22.36 -0.59
CA ALA A 200 -10.47 23.36 -1.29
C ALA A 200 -11.96 22.99 -1.28
N ALA A 201 -12.28 21.71 -1.52
CA ALA A 201 -13.66 21.22 -1.46
C ALA A 201 -14.26 21.31 -0.05
N MET A 202 -13.50 21.00 0.99
CA MET A 202 -13.96 21.12 2.39
C MET A 202 -14.22 22.58 2.78
N SER A 203 -13.36 23.50 2.36
CA SER A 203 -13.53 24.94 2.63
C SER A 203 -14.77 25.52 1.94
N SER A 204 -15.14 25.01 0.76
CA SER A 204 -16.33 25.45 0.03
C SER A 204 -17.65 24.93 0.61
N LEU A 205 -17.62 23.87 1.41
CA LEU A 205 -18.79 23.28 2.11
C LEU A 205 -19.03 23.91 3.48
N ALA A 206 -18.08 24.68 3.99
CA ALA A 206 -18.14 25.33 5.31
C ALA A 206 -18.69 26.78 5.25
N VAL A 207 -19.06 27.27 4.05
CA VAL A 207 -19.69 28.57 3.76
C VAL A 207 -21.15 28.34 3.40
#